data_6c3392683f19c042350837c6f87f5a4f
#
_entry.id   6c3392683f19c042350837c6f87f5a4f
#
_cell.length_a   1.000
_cell.length_b   1.000
_cell.length_c   1.000
_cell.angle_alpha   90.00
_cell.angle_beta   90.00
_cell.angle_gamma   90.00
#
_symmetry.space_group_name_H-M   'P 1'
#
loop_
_entity.id
_entity.type
_entity.pdbx_description
1 polymer ?
#
loop_
_entity_poly.entity_id
_entity_poly.type
_entity_poly.pdbx_seq_one_letter_code
_entity_poly.pdbx_strand_id
1 'polypeptide(L)'
;DPDWSRGLGDVYKRQPKLTVIVLKTSARTAIEASSSLGCEVGAIVKSLLFKTENSFTLCLVAGDRKASIIKIKKTLNIKDVSMASADEVKDVTGFTIGGVSPVGHLNKIDVFIDNSLKRFESLYAAAGHPNCVFKLDFINLQKITNGSIKEISE
;
A
#
# COMPACT_ATOMS: atom_id res chain seq x y z
N ASP A 1 -18.59 -13.08 1.55
CA ASP A 1 -18.02 -11.96 0.79
C ASP A 1 -16.62 -12.27 0.30
N PRO A 2 -16.28 -11.82 -0.91
CA PRO A 2 -14.91 -11.92 -1.38
C PRO A 2 -13.95 -11.17 -0.45
N ASP A 3 -12.73 -11.67 -0.28
CA ASP A 3 -11.73 -11.06 0.61
C ASP A 3 -11.46 -9.59 0.28
N TRP A 4 -11.49 -9.23 -1.02
CA TRP A 4 -11.24 -7.84 -1.42
C TRP A 4 -12.35 -6.87 -0.99
N SER A 5 -13.60 -7.34 -0.89
CA SER A 5 -14.71 -6.46 -0.53
C SER A 5 -14.64 -5.99 0.93
N ARG A 6 -13.98 -6.76 1.79
CA ARG A 6 -13.78 -6.38 3.19
C ARG A 6 -12.90 -5.13 3.29
N GLY A 7 -11.78 -5.09 2.57
CA GLY A 7 -10.91 -3.91 2.55
C GLY A 7 -11.61 -2.70 1.98
N LEU A 8 -12.39 -2.90 0.91
CA LEU A 8 -13.16 -1.85 0.27
C LEU A 8 -14.19 -1.24 1.24
N GLY A 9 -14.95 -2.10 1.95
CA GLY A 9 -15.94 -1.63 2.93
C GLY A 9 -15.31 -0.91 4.10
N ASP A 10 -14.15 -1.38 4.58
CA ASP A 10 -13.45 -0.74 5.67
C ASP A 10 -12.98 0.67 5.30
N VAL A 11 -12.47 0.85 4.07
CA VAL A 11 -12.03 2.17 3.59
C VAL A 11 -13.22 3.12 3.49
N TYR A 12 -14.36 2.68 2.99
CA TYR A 12 -15.56 3.50 2.91
C TYR A 12 -16.08 3.94 4.28
N LYS A 13 -15.96 3.10 5.29
CA LYS A 13 -16.34 3.47 6.65
C LYS A 13 -15.45 4.58 7.21
N ARG A 14 -14.14 4.55 6.87
CA ARG A 14 -13.17 5.53 7.36
C ARG A 14 -13.15 6.81 6.56
N GLN A 15 -13.41 6.70 5.26
CA GLN A 15 -13.31 7.81 4.32
C GLN A 15 -14.36 7.69 3.21
N PRO A 16 -15.63 8.10 3.48
CA PRO A 16 -16.72 7.92 2.51
C PRO A 16 -16.55 8.71 1.21
N LYS A 17 -15.61 9.66 1.15
CA LYS A 17 -15.35 10.44 -0.06
C LYS A 17 -14.34 9.81 -1.00
N LEU A 18 -13.80 8.65 -0.68
CA LEU A 18 -12.85 7.96 -1.55
C LEU A 18 -13.53 7.48 -2.82
N THR A 19 -12.84 7.64 -3.94
CA THR A 19 -13.31 7.16 -5.24
C THR A 19 -12.71 5.79 -5.52
N VAL A 20 -13.57 4.81 -5.80
CA VAL A 20 -13.15 3.48 -6.20
C VAL A 20 -13.22 3.38 -7.71
N ILE A 21 -12.15 2.91 -8.33
CA ILE A 21 -12.05 2.73 -9.78
C ILE A 21 -11.91 1.24 -10.06
N VAL A 22 -12.78 0.70 -10.92
CA VAL A 22 -12.68 -0.67 -11.38
C VAL A 22 -11.98 -0.66 -12.73
N LEU A 23 -10.85 -1.36 -12.82
CA LEU A 23 -10.06 -1.45 -14.03
C LEU A 23 -10.61 -2.54 -14.95
N LYS A 24 -10.47 -2.34 -16.27
CA LYS A 24 -10.90 -3.34 -17.27
C LYS A 24 -10.02 -4.60 -17.21
N THR A 25 -8.75 -4.43 -16.84
CA THR A 25 -7.79 -5.53 -16.76
C THR A 25 -7.08 -5.48 -15.41
N SER A 26 -6.56 -6.63 -14.96
CA SER A 26 -5.77 -6.71 -13.74
C SER A 26 -4.55 -5.80 -13.81
N ALA A 27 -4.24 -5.12 -12.71
CA ALA A 27 -3.05 -4.31 -12.59
C ALA A 27 -2.30 -4.75 -11.33
N ARG A 28 -1.35 -5.67 -11.50
CA ARG A 28 -0.58 -6.25 -10.37
C ARG A 28 0.72 -5.49 -10.13
N THR A 29 1.20 -4.74 -11.12
CA THR A 29 2.40 -3.91 -10.98
C THR A 29 2.03 -2.44 -11.07
N ALA A 30 2.92 -1.58 -10.55
CA ALA A 30 2.73 -0.14 -10.63
C ALA A 30 2.68 0.35 -12.08
N ILE A 31 3.49 -0.25 -12.96
CA ILE A 31 3.52 0.10 -14.37
C ILE A 31 2.19 -0.25 -15.04
N GLU A 32 1.67 -1.45 -14.82
CA GLU A 32 0.37 -1.87 -15.36
C GLU A 32 -0.75 -0.96 -14.87
N ALA A 33 -0.77 -0.64 -13.58
CA ALA A 33 -1.79 0.24 -13.00
C ALA A 33 -1.73 1.63 -13.62
N SER A 34 -0.53 2.21 -13.74
CA SER A 34 -0.36 3.54 -14.31
C SER A 34 -0.81 3.60 -15.77
N SER A 35 -0.51 2.56 -16.55
CA SER A 35 -0.96 2.46 -17.95
C SER A 35 -2.48 2.41 -18.04
N SER A 36 -3.13 1.61 -17.20
CA SER A 36 -4.59 1.48 -17.19
C SER A 36 -5.29 2.76 -16.74
N LEU A 37 -4.68 3.50 -15.81
CA LEU A 37 -5.27 4.71 -15.23
C LEU A 37 -4.90 5.98 -16.01
N GLY A 38 -3.87 5.93 -16.84
CA GLY A 38 -3.35 7.11 -17.53
C GLY A 38 -2.68 8.11 -16.60
N CYS A 39 -2.05 7.62 -15.51
CA CYS A 39 -1.36 8.45 -14.54
C CYS A 39 0.14 8.14 -14.53
N GLU A 40 0.92 8.96 -13.82
CA GLU A 40 2.34 8.71 -13.62
C GLU A 40 2.56 7.49 -12.73
N VAL A 41 3.62 6.72 -13.00
CA VAL A 41 3.95 5.53 -12.20
C VAL A 41 4.15 5.89 -10.72
N GLY A 42 4.77 7.04 -10.45
CA GLY A 42 4.99 7.51 -9.08
C GLY A 42 3.72 7.77 -8.28
N ALA A 43 2.59 8.00 -8.95
CA ALA A 43 1.30 8.21 -8.29
C ALA A 43 0.65 6.90 -7.81
N ILE A 44 1.20 5.76 -8.20
CA ILE A 44 0.75 4.45 -7.73
C ILE A 44 1.38 4.18 -6.37
N VAL A 45 0.56 3.81 -5.40
CA VAL A 45 1.02 3.45 -4.06
C VAL A 45 1.28 1.95 -4.03
N LYS A 46 2.54 1.56 -3.84
CA LYS A 46 2.92 0.17 -3.63
C LYS A 46 2.81 -0.13 -2.13
N SER A 47 2.04 -1.15 -1.78
CA SER A 47 1.91 -1.62 -0.40
C SER A 47 2.81 -2.84 -0.22
N LEU A 48 3.94 -2.66 0.45
CA LEU A 48 4.98 -3.67 0.60
C LEU A 48 5.07 -4.13 2.06
N LEU A 49 4.85 -5.42 2.29
CA LEU A 49 4.96 -6.00 3.63
C LEU A 49 6.40 -6.44 3.89
N PHE A 50 6.96 -5.97 4.98
CA PHE A 50 8.28 -6.37 5.44
C PHE A 50 8.20 -7.14 6.73
N LYS A 51 9.03 -8.18 6.82
CA LYS A 51 9.20 -8.95 8.04
C LYS A 51 10.34 -8.34 8.84
N THR A 52 10.08 -8.07 10.10
CA THR A 52 11.08 -7.56 11.04
C THR A 52 11.47 -8.67 12.02
N GLU A 53 12.29 -8.37 13.02
CA GLU A 53 12.76 -9.37 13.98
C GLU A 53 11.61 -10.14 14.64
N ASN A 54 10.55 -9.45 15.05
CA ASN A 54 9.45 -10.04 15.80
C ASN A 54 8.07 -9.72 15.25
N SER A 55 7.98 -9.10 14.08
CA SER A 55 6.71 -8.58 13.60
C SER A 55 6.73 -8.34 12.09
N PHE A 56 5.70 -7.67 11.61
CA PHE A 56 5.58 -7.22 10.23
C PHE A 56 5.25 -5.74 10.20
N THR A 57 5.68 -5.07 9.15
CA THR A 57 5.35 -3.66 8.93
C THR A 57 4.99 -3.46 7.47
N LEU A 58 4.05 -2.57 7.20
CA LEU A 58 3.63 -2.24 5.86
C LEU A 58 4.23 -0.91 5.45
N CYS A 59 4.95 -0.90 4.32
CA CYS A 59 5.55 0.31 3.78
C CYS A 59 4.81 0.70 2.50
N LEU A 60 4.32 1.92 2.45
CA LEU A 60 3.66 2.48 1.27
C LEU A 60 4.67 3.34 0.53
N VAL A 61 5.03 2.92 -0.67
CA VAL A 61 6.11 3.52 -1.46
C VAL A 61 5.58 3.87 -2.85
N ALA A 62 6.06 4.99 -3.40
CA ALA A 62 5.69 5.42 -4.75
C ALA A 62 6.13 4.40 -5.81
N GLY A 63 5.30 4.23 -6.84
CA GLY A 63 5.54 3.25 -7.88
C GLY A 63 6.83 3.42 -8.68
N ASP A 64 7.39 4.63 -8.70
CA ASP A 64 8.65 4.93 -9.39
C ASP A 64 9.88 4.85 -8.47
N ARG A 65 9.72 4.38 -7.24
CA ARG A 65 10.79 4.27 -6.26
C ARG A 65 10.86 2.85 -5.69
N LYS A 66 11.98 2.55 -5.08
CA LYS A 66 12.19 1.26 -4.40
C LYS A 66 12.27 1.48 -2.90
N ALA A 67 11.71 0.57 -2.12
CA ALA A 67 11.90 0.56 -0.68
C ALA A 67 13.38 0.33 -0.38
N SER A 68 13.93 1.15 0.50
CA SER A 68 15.33 1.02 0.92
C SER A 68 15.42 0.27 2.24
N ILE A 69 15.95 -0.94 2.20
CA ILE A 69 16.14 -1.75 3.41
C ILE A 69 17.01 -1.01 4.42
N ILE A 70 18.04 -0.32 3.96
CA ILE A 70 18.94 0.45 4.83
C ILE A 70 18.19 1.56 5.55
N LYS A 71 17.37 2.32 4.81
CA LYS A 71 16.56 3.41 5.38
C LYS A 71 15.50 2.88 6.35
N ILE A 72 14.88 1.76 6.01
CA ILE A 72 13.88 1.12 6.88
C ILE A 72 14.52 0.69 8.19
N LYS A 73 15.65 0.01 8.14
CA LYS A 73 16.39 -0.40 9.35
C LYS A 73 16.74 0.79 10.23
N LYS A 74 17.24 1.86 9.63
CA LYS A 74 17.61 3.08 10.34
C LYS A 74 16.38 3.75 10.97
N THR A 75 15.31 3.89 10.20
CA THR A 75 14.08 4.56 10.64
C THR A 75 13.41 3.81 11.79
N LEU A 76 13.35 2.49 11.71
CA LEU A 76 12.72 1.65 12.72
C LEU A 76 13.69 1.25 13.85
N ASN A 77 14.97 1.55 13.69
CA ASN A 77 16.01 1.18 14.64
C ASN A 77 16.04 -0.34 14.90
N ILE A 78 16.06 -1.11 13.82
CA ILE A 78 16.07 -2.59 13.86
C ILE A 78 17.20 -3.13 12.98
N LYS A 79 17.61 -4.37 13.27
CA LYS A 79 18.74 -5.00 12.56
C LYS A 79 18.29 -5.86 11.38
N ASP A 80 17.16 -6.55 11.52
CA ASP A 80 16.70 -7.51 10.52
C ASP A 80 15.41 -7.06 9.88
N VAL A 81 15.46 -6.85 8.56
CA VAL A 81 14.31 -6.51 7.74
C VAL A 81 14.44 -7.26 6.42
N SER A 82 13.38 -7.92 6.01
CA SER A 82 13.32 -8.59 4.71
C SER A 82 11.91 -8.50 4.14
N MET A 83 11.79 -8.67 2.82
CA MET A 83 10.46 -8.75 2.21
C MET A 83 9.73 -9.98 2.75
N ALA A 84 8.47 -9.83 3.11
CA ALA A 84 7.63 -10.96 3.46
C ALA A 84 7.37 -11.84 2.23
N SER A 85 7.22 -13.14 2.44
CA SER A 85 6.87 -14.08 1.38
C SER A 85 5.41 -13.89 0.97
N ALA A 86 5.02 -14.45 -0.19
CA ALA A 86 3.64 -14.39 -0.66
C ALA A 86 2.68 -15.02 0.37
N ASP A 87 3.09 -16.12 0.99
CA ASP A 87 2.28 -16.78 2.03
C ASP A 87 2.14 -15.91 3.28
N GLU A 88 3.22 -15.28 3.70
CA GLU A 88 3.20 -14.36 4.84
C GLU A 88 2.31 -13.14 4.56
N VAL A 89 2.37 -12.60 3.34
CA VAL A 89 1.50 -11.48 2.93
C VAL A 89 0.03 -11.89 3.06
N LYS A 90 -0.34 -13.05 2.57
CA LYS A 90 -1.71 -13.56 2.63
C LYS A 90 -2.15 -13.80 4.08
N ASP A 91 -1.30 -14.42 4.89
CA ASP A 91 -1.61 -14.75 6.28
C ASP A 91 -1.76 -13.48 7.14
N VAL A 92 -0.89 -12.51 6.95
CA VAL A 92 -0.86 -11.29 7.78
C VAL A 92 -1.91 -10.28 7.33
N THR A 93 -2.03 -10.04 6.03
CA THR A 93 -2.91 -8.99 5.50
C THR A 93 -4.28 -9.49 5.08
N GLY A 94 -4.39 -10.75 4.68
CA GLY A 94 -5.60 -11.29 4.07
C GLY A 94 -5.70 -11.02 2.58
N PHE A 95 -4.77 -10.28 2.02
CA PHE A 95 -4.73 -9.95 0.58
C PHE A 95 -3.59 -10.68 -0.09
N THR A 96 -3.69 -10.88 -1.41
CA THR A 96 -2.61 -11.47 -2.19
C THR A 96 -1.61 -10.39 -2.62
N ILE A 97 -0.37 -10.83 -2.84
CA ILE A 97 0.70 -9.95 -3.34
C ILE A 97 0.23 -9.29 -4.65
N GLY A 98 0.52 -7.99 -4.81
CA GLY A 98 0.05 -7.19 -5.94
C GLY A 98 -1.36 -6.64 -5.78
N GLY A 99 -2.12 -7.10 -4.77
CA GLY A 99 -3.46 -6.60 -4.47
C GLY A 99 -3.62 -6.15 -3.02
N VAL A 100 -2.53 -5.89 -2.32
CA VAL A 100 -2.57 -5.50 -0.90
C VAL A 100 -3.12 -4.10 -0.76
N SER A 101 -4.27 -3.97 -0.10
CA SER A 101 -4.83 -2.67 0.26
C SER A 101 -4.02 -2.04 1.39
N PRO A 102 -3.95 -0.69 1.45
CA PRO A 102 -3.32 -0.02 2.59
C PRO A 102 -4.10 -0.17 3.90
N VAL A 103 -5.33 -0.65 3.86
CA VAL A 103 -6.19 -0.87 5.05
C VAL A 103 -6.98 -2.17 4.93
N GLY A 104 -7.69 -2.54 6.00
CA GLY A 104 -8.55 -3.72 5.99
C GLY A 104 -7.80 -5.02 6.20
N HIS A 105 -6.65 -4.98 6.84
CA HIS A 105 -5.80 -6.15 7.08
C HIS A 105 -6.40 -7.07 8.15
N LEU A 106 -6.13 -8.38 8.03
CA LEU A 106 -6.56 -9.37 9.02
C LEU A 106 -5.97 -9.11 10.40
N ASN A 107 -4.73 -8.67 10.43
CA ASN A 107 -4.00 -8.38 11.67
C ASN A 107 -3.62 -6.91 11.69
N LYS A 108 -3.51 -6.34 12.89
CA LYS A 108 -3.06 -4.97 13.04
C LYS A 108 -1.58 -4.89 12.66
N ILE A 109 -1.25 -3.99 11.74
CA ILE A 109 0.10 -3.82 11.20
C ILE A 109 0.46 -2.33 11.29
N ASP A 110 1.68 -2.03 11.72
CA ASP A 110 2.19 -0.66 11.64
C ASP A 110 2.40 -0.27 10.19
N VAL A 111 2.00 0.94 9.83
CA VAL A 111 2.09 1.44 8.46
C VAL A 111 3.05 2.63 8.42
N PHE A 112 3.98 2.60 7.47
CA PHE A 112 4.89 3.70 7.20
C PHE A 112 4.68 4.17 5.78
N ILE A 113 4.56 5.49 5.61
CA ILE A 113 4.26 6.10 4.31
C ILE A 113 5.47 6.89 3.86
N ASP A 114 6.01 6.54 2.69
CA ASP A 114 7.16 7.26 2.16
C ASP A 114 6.76 8.68 1.75
N ASN A 115 7.59 9.65 2.14
CA ASN A 115 7.29 11.06 1.88
C ASN A 115 7.30 11.44 0.41
N SER A 116 7.90 10.61 -0.47
CA SER A 116 7.89 10.85 -1.91
C SER A 116 6.49 10.86 -2.52
N LEU A 117 5.52 10.22 -1.86
CA LEU A 117 4.13 10.21 -2.30
C LEU A 117 3.48 11.59 -2.23
N LYS A 118 4.05 12.52 -1.49
CA LYS A 118 3.56 13.91 -1.43
C LYS A 118 3.69 14.66 -2.75
N ARG A 119 4.51 14.16 -3.67
CA ARG A 119 4.75 14.80 -4.97
C ARG A 119 3.50 14.88 -5.85
N PHE A 120 2.49 14.04 -5.59
CA PHE A 120 1.33 13.90 -6.46
C PHE A 120 0.06 14.37 -5.76
N GLU A 121 -0.77 15.10 -6.52
CA GLU A 121 -2.07 15.57 -6.03
C GLU A 121 -3.04 14.41 -5.82
N SER A 122 -3.01 13.44 -6.74
CA SER A 122 -3.84 12.23 -6.65
C SER A 122 -2.96 10.99 -6.62
N LEU A 123 -3.29 10.08 -5.70
CA LEU A 123 -2.62 8.80 -5.54
C LEU A 123 -3.63 7.67 -5.82
N TYR A 124 -3.11 6.52 -6.20
CA TYR A 124 -3.91 5.33 -6.51
C TYR A 124 -3.37 4.13 -5.75
N ALA A 125 -4.19 3.54 -4.91
CA ALA A 125 -3.81 2.40 -4.06
C ALA A 125 -4.71 1.21 -4.33
N ALA A 126 -4.17 -0.01 -4.21
CA ALA A 126 -4.95 -1.23 -4.40
C ALA A 126 -6.10 -1.30 -3.38
N ALA A 127 -7.26 -1.73 -3.84
CA ALA A 127 -8.45 -1.84 -3.01
C ALA A 127 -8.74 -3.30 -2.58
N GLY A 128 -7.70 -4.14 -2.55
CA GLY A 128 -7.83 -5.52 -2.12
C GLY A 128 -8.12 -6.50 -3.26
N HIS A 129 -8.16 -6.02 -4.48
CA HIS A 129 -8.37 -6.83 -5.67
C HIS A 129 -7.56 -6.25 -6.83
N PRO A 130 -6.95 -7.08 -7.70
CA PRO A 130 -6.11 -6.58 -8.80
C PRO A 130 -6.81 -5.63 -9.78
N ASN A 131 -8.15 -5.69 -9.86
CA ASN A 131 -8.93 -4.84 -10.75
C ASN A 131 -9.47 -3.57 -10.09
N CYS A 132 -9.26 -3.39 -8.80
CA CYS A 132 -9.85 -2.27 -8.05
C CYS A 132 -8.77 -1.43 -7.40
N VAL A 133 -8.87 -0.11 -7.58
CA VAL A 133 -7.98 0.85 -6.93
C VAL A 133 -8.78 1.98 -6.29
N PHE A 134 -8.21 2.59 -5.26
CA PHE A 134 -8.73 3.82 -4.68
C PHE A 134 -7.97 5.00 -5.23
N LYS A 135 -8.70 6.07 -5.56
CA LYS A 135 -8.11 7.37 -5.83
C LYS A 135 -8.27 8.23 -4.58
N LEU A 136 -7.18 8.75 -4.06
CA LEU A 136 -7.19 9.60 -2.87
C LEU A 136 -5.96 10.51 -2.87
N ASP A 137 -5.94 11.50 -1.98
CA ASP A 137 -4.76 12.34 -1.81
C ASP A 137 -3.89 11.83 -0.67
N PHE A 138 -2.72 12.44 -0.50
CA PHE A 138 -1.74 12.04 0.52
C PHE A 138 -2.30 12.18 1.95
N ILE A 139 -3.02 13.27 2.21
CA ILE A 139 -3.59 13.54 3.54
C ILE A 139 -4.58 12.46 3.92
N ASN A 140 -5.45 12.08 2.98
CA ASN A 140 -6.43 11.02 3.22
C ASN A 140 -5.79 9.65 3.34
N LEU A 141 -4.73 9.38 2.57
CA LEU A 141 -3.97 8.14 2.72
C LEU A 141 -3.42 8.02 4.15
N GLN A 142 -2.83 9.09 4.67
CA GLN A 142 -2.30 9.11 6.02
C GLN A 142 -3.42 8.92 7.06
N LYS A 143 -4.56 9.56 6.85
CA LYS A 143 -5.71 9.45 7.78
C LYS A 143 -6.28 8.04 7.84
N ILE A 144 -6.55 7.41 6.69
CA ILE A 144 -7.20 6.08 6.68
C ILE A 144 -6.25 4.98 7.19
N THR A 145 -4.95 5.14 7.02
CA THR A 145 -3.96 4.14 7.46
C THR A 145 -3.45 4.40 8.87
N ASN A 146 -3.62 5.62 9.37
CA ASN A 146 -2.96 6.10 10.58
C ASN A 146 -1.44 5.86 10.53
N GLY A 147 -0.87 5.94 9.33
CA GLY A 147 0.54 5.66 9.10
C GLY A 147 1.45 6.82 9.49
N SER A 148 2.69 6.47 9.76
CA SER A 148 3.76 7.44 10.04
C SER A 148 4.50 7.79 8.76
N ILE A 149 4.70 9.08 8.50
CA ILE A 149 5.39 9.56 7.31
C ILE A 149 6.89 9.51 7.58
N LYS A 150 7.62 8.79 6.71
CA LYS A 150 9.06 8.57 6.86
C LYS A 150 9.74 8.63 5.50
N GLU A 151 11.07 8.69 5.51
CA GLU A 151 11.89 8.56 4.30
C GLU A 151 12.44 7.13 4.26
N ILE A 152 11.81 6.27 3.46
CA ILE A 152 12.11 4.84 3.40
C ILE A 152 12.32 4.31 1.98
N SER A 153 12.46 5.20 1.00
CA SER A 153 12.68 4.80 -0.40
C SER A 153 13.95 5.39 -0.99
N GLU A 154 14.35 4.83 -2.11
CA GLU A 154 15.49 5.28 -2.92
C GLU A 154 15.15 5.34 -4.41
#